data_fb85d66c1c0f22dede336c2f7df24fdf
#
_entry.id   fb85d66c1c0f22dede336c2f7df24fdf
#
_cell.length_a   1.000
_cell.length_b   1.000
_cell.length_c   1.000
_cell.angle_alpha   90.00
_cell.angle_beta   90.00
_cell.angle_gamma   90.00
#
_symmetry.space_group_name_H-M   'P 1'
#
loop_
_entity.id
_entity.type
_entity.pdbx_description
1 polymer ?
#
loop_
_entity_poly.entity_id
_entity_poly.type
_entity_poly.pdbx_seq_one_letter_code
_entity_poly.pdbx_strand_id
1 'polypeptide(L)'
;MQSTFLEQRNFPGLTFTRKAHANFTDNYKQRIVDIFKYFPEIHNEIVYVGWIAPHGWARGCCVNAGANKPLKISLQPNETNFTIAHEFTHLLQVGRKEELRIPSGEKACDVWTLTRLPVELIDDYPSYVGNSYQMRKHWVTIKEKARQLAFQAIEVRKTKRRYIVWFEEEIKKLIIIQHERYPR
;
A
#
# COMPACT_ATOMS: atom_id res chain seq x y z
N MET A 1 18.75 17.40 -34.70
CA MET A 1 18.22 16.21 -34.02
C MET A 1 17.27 16.70 -32.94
N GLN A 2 15.97 16.71 -33.24
CA GLN A 2 14.94 17.09 -32.27
C GLN A 2 14.72 15.89 -31.34
N SER A 3 15.03 16.08 -30.05
CA SER A 3 14.68 15.16 -28.98
C SER A 3 13.17 15.21 -28.79
N THR A 4 12.49 14.21 -29.29
CA THR A 4 11.07 13.96 -28.97
C THR A 4 10.97 13.68 -27.49
N PHE A 5 10.66 14.70 -26.70
CA PHE A 5 10.12 14.53 -25.36
C PHE A 5 8.78 13.80 -25.51
N LEU A 6 8.79 12.51 -25.20
CA LEU A 6 7.57 11.75 -24.99
C LEU A 6 6.76 12.51 -23.94
N GLU A 7 5.58 12.98 -24.34
CA GLU A 7 4.62 13.62 -23.45
C GLU A 7 4.43 12.73 -22.21
N GLN A 8 4.95 13.21 -21.11
CA GLN A 8 4.67 12.65 -19.80
C GLN A 8 3.16 12.77 -19.60
N ARG A 9 2.43 11.66 -19.64
CA ARG A 9 1.08 11.60 -19.08
C ARG A 9 1.25 11.73 -17.56
N ASN A 10 1.53 12.96 -17.15
CA ASN A 10 1.67 13.32 -15.75
C ASN A 10 0.29 13.25 -15.11
N PHE A 11 0.07 12.29 -14.25
CA PHE A 11 -1.00 12.44 -13.28
C PHE A 11 -0.60 13.64 -12.39
N PRO A 12 -1.46 14.67 -12.21
CA PRO A 12 -1.11 15.81 -11.38
C PRO A 12 -0.59 15.34 -10.02
N GLY A 13 0.59 15.79 -9.63
CA GLY A 13 1.19 15.45 -8.35
C GLY A 13 2.14 14.24 -8.33
N LEU A 14 2.17 13.36 -9.34
CA LEU A 14 3.05 12.20 -9.35
C LEU A 14 4.20 12.36 -10.36
N THR A 15 5.44 12.22 -9.91
CA THR A 15 6.65 12.38 -10.73
C THR A 15 7.60 11.21 -10.56
N PHE A 16 7.95 10.54 -11.66
CA PHE A 16 8.95 9.48 -11.66
C PHE A 16 10.36 10.06 -11.69
N THR A 17 11.26 9.58 -10.83
CA THR A 17 12.67 9.96 -10.87
C THR A 17 13.34 9.42 -12.14
N ARG A 18 14.49 10.00 -12.55
CA ARG A 18 15.28 9.52 -13.71
C ARG A 18 15.57 8.01 -13.63
N LYS A 19 15.92 7.49 -12.43
CA LYS A 19 16.17 6.06 -12.24
C LYS A 19 14.90 5.23 -12.42
N ALA A 20 13.76 5.68 -11.92
CA ALA A 20 12.48 5.00 -12.10
C ALA A 20 12.08 5.00 -13.59
N HIS A 21 12.23 6.11 -14.30
CA HIS A 21 11.98 6.16 -15.74
C HIS A 21 12.81 5.15 -16.53
N ALA A 22 14.09 4.98 -16.19
CA ALA A 22 15.00 4.08 -16.89
C ALA A 22 14.76 2.59 -16.59
N ASN A 23 14.19 2.26 -15.43
CA ASN A 23 14.11 0.88 -14.93
C ASN A 23 12.67 0.33 -14.84
N PHE A 24 11.64 1.17 -14.96
CA PHE A 24 10.25 0.75 -14.95
C PHE A 24 9.69 0.71 -16.37
N THR A 25 8.97 -0.36 -16.70
CA THR A 25 8.18 -0.44 -17.94
C THR A 25 7.03 0.56 -17.90
N ASP A 26 6.53 0.98 -19.06
CA ASP A 26 5.41 1.92 -19.12
C ASP A 26 4.13 1.33 -18.52
N ASN A 27 3.92 0.02 -18.67
CA ASN A 27 2.80 -0.67 -18.03
C ASN A 27 2.91 -0.61 -16.49
N TYR A 28 4.11 -0.78 -15.93
CA TYR A 28 4.30 -0.69 -14.48
C TYR A 28 4.11 0.75 -13.96
N LYS A 29 4.61 1.75 -14.69
CA LYS A 29 4.36 3.18 -14.39
C LYS A 29 2.85 3.48 -14.40
N GLN A 30 2.13 2.98 -15.41
CA GLN A 30 0.67 3.16 -15.48
C GLN A 30 -0.04 2.52 -14.29
N ARG A 31 0.36 1.31 -13.88
CA ARG A 31 -0.17 0.67 -12.67
C ARG A 31 0.04 1.52 -11.41
N ILE A 32 1.23 2.11 -11.25
CA ILE A 32 1.51 3.00 -10.12
C ILE A 32 0.57 4.22 -10.14
N VAL A 33 0.36 4.82 -11.32
CA VAL A 33 -0.59 5.92 -11.51
C VAL A 33 -2.02 5.50 -11.17
N ASP A 34 -2.44 4.30 -11.59
CA ASP A 34 -3.79 3.80 -11.32
C ASP A 34 -4.01 3.55 -9.83
N ILE A 35 -3.01 3.03 -9.13
CA ILE A 35 -3.06 2.86 -7.66
C ILE A 35 -3.07 4.21 -6.95
N PHE A 36 -2.30 5.20 -7.42
CA PHE A 36 -2.27 6.53 -6.81
C PHE A 36 -3.65 7.21 -6.77
N LYS A 37 -4.55 6.90 -7.69
CA LYS A 37 -5.93 7.43 -7.71
C LYS A 37 -6.72 7.13 -6.42
N TYR A 38 -6.36 6.09 -5.68
CA TYR A 38 -6.99 5.72 -4.40
C TYR A 38 -6.45 6.50 -3.19
N PHE A 39 -5.60 7.51 -3.43
CA PHE A 39 -4.96 8.34 -2.40
C PHE A 39 -5.24 9.84 -2.61
N PRO A 40 -6.51 10.26 -2.66
CA PRO A 40 -6.87 11.65 -2.98
C PRO A 40 -6.29 12.68 -2.01
N GLU A 41 -5.96 12.28 -0.78
CA GLU A 41 -5.40 13.16 0.24
C GLU A 41 -4.04 13.75 -0.14
N ILE A 42 -3.31 13.06 -1.02
CA ILE A 42 -1.97 13.47 -1.47
C ILE A 42 -1.92 13.89 -2.94
N HIS A 43 -3.06 14.00 -3.63
CA HIS A 43 -3.08 14.44 -5.04
C HIS A 43 -2.59 15.88 -5.24
N ASN A 44 -2.74 16.74 -4.23
CA ASN A 44 -2.26 18.12 -4.27
C ASN A 44 -0.80 18.28 -3.79
N GLU A 45 -0.14 17.16 -3.46
CA GLU A 45 1.26 17.13 -3.07
C GLU A 45 2.14 16.71 -4.25
N ILE A 46 3.40 17.12 -4.23
CA ILE A 46 4.41 16.58 -5.16
C ILE A 46 4.92 15.27 -4.58
N VAL A 47 4.60 14.14 -5.25
CA VAL A 47 5.03 12.81 -4.86
C VAL A 47 6.04 12.26 -5.87
N TYR A 48 7.25 11.97 -5.43
CA TYR A 48 8.26 11.33 -6.25
C TYR A 48 8.21 9.81 -6.12
N VAL A 49 8.24 9.13 -7.26
CA VAL A 49 8.41 7.68 -7.35
C VAL A 49 9.84 7.37 -7.74
N GLY A 50 10.59 6.77 -6.82
CA GLY A 50 11.96 6.31 -7.01
C GLY A 50 12.04 4.83 -7.35
N TRP A 51 13.24 4.42 -7.80
CA TRP A 51 13.60 3.02 -8.05
C TRP A 51 14.53 2.51 -6.96
N ILE A 52 14.32 1.27 -6.54
CA ILE A 52 15.23 0.49 -5.68
C ILE A 52 15.72 -0.72 -6.48
N ALA A 53 17.02 -1.01 -6.38
CA ALA A 53 17.57 -2.24 -6.94
C ALA A 53 16.89 -3.47 -6.32
N PRO A 54 16.66 -4.55 -7.10
CA PRO A 54 16.03 -5.77 -6.60
C PRO A 54 17.02 -6.60 -5.75
N HIS A 55 17.57 -6.00 -4.70
CA HIS A 55 18.47 -6.63 -3.76
C HIS A 55 17.98 -6.39 -2.33
N GLY A 56 17.79 -7.48 -1.58
CA GLY A 56 17.41 -7.43 -0.16
C GLY A 56 15.93 -7.61 0.14
N TRP A 57 15.58 -7.41 1.39
CA TRP A 57 14.25 -7.72 1.95
C TRP A 57 13.21 -6.61 1.72
N ALA A 58 13.64 -5.39 1.40
CA ALA A 58 12.74 -4.26 1.22
C ALA A 58 12.18 -4.23 -0.21
N ARG A 59 10.89 -4.48 -0.37
CA ARG A 59 10.15 -4.38 -1.65
C ARG A 59 9.85 -2.93 -2.02
N GLY A 60 9.69 -2.07 -1.02
CA GLY A 60 9.46 -0.64 -1.14
C GLY A 60 10.03 0.11 0.05
N CYS A 61 10.06 1.41 -0.02
CA CYS A 61 10.30 2.28 1.11
C CYS A 61 9.69 3.66 0.90
N CYS A 62 9.14 4.21 1.97
CA CYS A 62 8.74 5.60 2.06
C CYS A 62 9.87 6.41 2.71
N VAL A 63 10.17 7.56 2.17
CA VAL A 63 11.12 8.51 2.77
C VAL A 63 10.34 9.63 3.43
N ASN A 64 10.46 9.74 4.75
CA ASN A 64 9.95 10.90 5.49
C ASN A 64 10.79 12.12 5.14
N ALA A 65 10.22 12.99 4.36
CA ALA A 65 10.93 14.11 3.76
C ALA A 65 10.94 15.37 4.63
N GLY A 66 10.41 15.35 5.86
CA GLY A 66 10.28 16.56 6.70
C GLY A 66 9.36 17.63 6.06
N ALA A 67 9.03 18.68 6.81
CA ALA A 67 7.98 19.63 6.47
C ALA A 67 8.11 20.36 5.11
N ASN A 68 9.34 20.46 4.55
CA ASN A 68 9.63 21.24 3.35
C ASN A 68 10.15 20.42 2.16
N LYS A 69 10.13 19.09 2.25
CA LYS A 69 10.59 18.22 1.17
C LYS A 69 9.42 17.52 0.50
N PRO A 70 9.49 17.25 -0.80
CA PRO A 70 8.44 16.49 -1.49
C PRO A 70 8.33 15.08 -0.91
N LEU A 71 7.12 14.55 -0.92
CA LEU A 71 6.85 13.17 -0.54
C LEU A 71 7.54 12.22 -1.53
N LYS A 72 8.02 11.08 -1.06
CA LYS A 72 8.72 10.12 -1.91
C LYS A 72 8.44 8.69 -1.48
N ILE A 73 8.11 7.85 -2.43
CA ILE A 73 8.19 6.40 -2.33
C ILE A 73 9.30 5.88 -3.24
N SER A 74 9.83 4.70 -2.95
CA SER A 74 10.77 4.00 -3.84
C SER A 74 10.36 2.54 -3.92
N LEU A 75 10.30 1.99 -5.14
CA LEU A 75 9.77 0.66 -5.42
C LEU A 75 10.80 -0.17 -6.17
N GLN A 76 10.76 -1.49 -5.99
CA GLN A 76 11.38 -2.42 -6.92
C GLN A 76 10.55 -2.54 -8.20
N PRO A 77 11.12 -3.00 -9.33
CA PRO A 77 10.35 -3.29 -10.53
C PRO A 77 9.30 -4.37 -10.29
N ASN A 78 8.12 -4.18 -10.88
CA ASN A 78 7.03 -5.17 -10.92
C ASN A 78 6.44 -5.58 -9.56
N GLU A 79 6.53 -4.71 -8.54
CA GLU A 79 5.84 -4.94 -7.27
C GLU A 79 4.34 -5.09 -7.45
N THR A 80 3.70 -5.77 -6.48
CA THR A 80 2.25 -5.97 -6.44
C THR A 80 1.51 -4.65 -6.24
N ASN A 81 0.23 -4.61 -6.62
CA ASN A 81 -0.62 -3.43 -6.36
C ASN A 81 -0.72 -3.15 -4.86
N PHE A 82 -0.79 -4.22 -4.06
CA PHE A 82 -0.82 -4.08 -2.60
C PHE A 82 0.46 -3.42 -2.07
N THR A 83 1.64 -3.84 -2.53
CA THR A 83 2.92 -3.21 -2.14
C THR A 83 2.97 -1.74 -2.55
N ILE A 84 2.56 -1.41 -3.78
CA ILE A 84 2.51 -0.02 -4.26
C ILE A 84 1.60 0.83 -3.36
N ALA A 85 0.41 0.32 -3.05
CA ALA A 85 -0.55 1.01 -2.19
C ALA A 85 -0.06 1.14 -0.74
N HIS A 86 0.66 0.13 -0.23
CA HIS A 86 1.28 0.15 1.09
C HIS A 86 2.28 1.31 1.21
N GLU A 87 3.13 1.52 0.20
CA GLU A 87 4.07 2.64 0.19
C GLU A 87 3.36 4.00 0.12
N PHE A 88 2.28 4.13 -0.66
CA PHE A 88 1.46 5.35 -0.64
C PHE A 88 0.75 5.55 0.71
N THR A 89 0.34 4.46 1.37
CA THR A 89 -0.26 4.53 2.71
C THR A 89 0.72 5.07 3.73
N HIS A 90 2.02 4.74 3.65
CA HIS A 90 3.04 5.35 4.48
C HIS A 90 3.12 6.88 4.32
N LEU A 91 2.86 7.43 3.12
CA LEU A 91 2.80 8.88 2.94
C LEU A 91 1.67 9.53 3.74
N LEU A 92 0.57 8.83 3.97
CA LEU A 92 -0.51 9.32 4.85
C LEU A 92 -0.13 9.28 6.32
N GLN A 93 0.78 8.38 6.73
CA GLN A 93 1.29 8.33 8.10
C GLN A 93 2.21 9.51 8.42
N VAL A 94 2.96 9.99 7.43
CA VAL A 94 3.92 11.09 7.56
C VAL A 94 3.44 12.41 6.94
N GLY A 95 2.22 12.42 6.42
CA GLY A 95 1.60 13.53 5.70
C GLY A 95 1.64 14.85 6.50
N ARG A 96 1.63 15.98 5.78
CA ARG A 96 1.79 17.32 6.35
C ARG A 96 0.56 17.78 7.13
N LYS A 97 -0.62 17.34 6.71
CA LYS A 97 -1.88 17.69 7.37
C LYS A 97 -2.16 16.69 8.50
N GLU A 98 -2.05 17.14 9.72
CA GLU A 98 -2.19 16.30 10.91
C GLU A 98 -3.56 15.61 10.99
N GLU A 99 -4.61 16.30 10.58
CA GLU A 99 -5.99 15.81 10.53
C GLU A 99 -6.19 14.63 9.56
N LEU A 100 -5.31 14.52 8.55
CA LEU A 100 -5.36 13.43 7.56
C LEU A 100 -4.42 12.28 7.91
N ARG A 101 -3.62 12.41 8.98
CA ARG A 101 -2.67 11.36 9.37
C ARG A 101 -3.37 10.12 9.88
N ILE A 102 -2.97 9.01 9.33
CA ILE A 102 -3.32 7.69 9.84
C ILE A 102 -2.29 7.25 10.89
N PRO A 103 -2.61 6.25 11.75
CA PRO A 103 -1.68 5.74 12.74
C PRO A 103 -0.39 5.23 12.09
N SER A 104 0.74 5.47 12.78
CA SER A 104 2.07 5.01 12.34
C SER A 104 2.26 3.50 12.52
N GLY A 105 3.27 2.96 11.82
CA GLY A 105 3.71 1.56 11.91
C GLY A 105 3.14 0.67 10.81
N GLU A 106 3.88 -0.40 10.50
CA GLU A 106 3.63 -1.32 9.39
C GLU A 106 2.26 -2.02 9.47
N LYS A 107 1.89 -2.51 10.65
CA LYS A 107 0.58 -3.16 10.85
C LYS A 107 -0.58 -2.21 10.61
N ALA A 108 -0.47 -0.96 11.04
CA ALA A 108 -1.47 0.05 10.75
C ALA A 108 -1.49 0.33 9.24
N CYS A 109 -0.33 0.46 8.61
CA CYS A 109 -0.20 0.63 7.17
C CYS A 109 -0.95 -0.48 6.42
N ASP A 110 -0.72 -1.75 6.74
CA ASP A 110 -1.42 -2.89 6.12
C ASP A 110 -2.94 -2.79 6.24
N VAL A 111 -3.45 -2.52 7.45
CA VAL A 111 -4.90 -2.39 7.68
C VAL A 111 -5.50 -1.25 6.85
N TRP A 112 -4.84 -0.11 6.80
CA TRP A 112 -5.32 1.04 6.04
C TRP A 112 -5.20 0.82 4.52
N THR A 113 -4.15 0.13 4.05
CA THR A 113 -4.01 -0.25 2.64
C THR A 113 -5.16 -1.13 2.17
N LEU A 114 -5.58 -2.11 2.98
CA LEU A 114 -6.73 -2.97 2.69
C LEU A 114 -8.02 -2.17 2.46
N THR A 115 -8.22 -1.05 3.16
CA THR A 115 -9.42 -0.22 2.98
C THR A 115 -9.37 0.68 1.76
N ARG A 116 -8.17 0.98 1.24
CA ARG A 116 -7.99 1.88 0.08
C ARG A 116 -8.28 1.19 -1.24
N LEU A 117 -7.77 -0.01 -1.41
CA LEU A 117 -7.93 -0.72 -2.67
C LEU A 117 -9.30 -1.41 -2.79
N PRO A 118 -9.90 -1.42 -3.97
CA PRO A 118 -10.95 -2.37 -4.29
C PRO A 118 -10.39 -3.79 -4.26
N VAL A 119 -11.24 -4.77 -3.98
CA VAL A 119 -10.81 -6.16 -3.74
C VAL A 119 -10.09 -6.79 -4.94
N GLU A 120 -10.43 -6.36 -6.15
CA GLU A 120 -9.85 -6.82 -7.41
C GLU A 120 -8.37 -6.44 -7.53
N LEU A 121 -7.99 -5.31 -6.94
CA LEU A 121 -6.61 -4.81 -6.95
C LEU A 121 -5.78 -5.29 -5.76
N ILE A 122 -6.39 -5.99 -4.81
CA ILE A 122 -5.66 -6.61 -3.70
C ILE A 122 -5.08 -7.94 -4.20
N ASP A 123 -3.90 -7.88 -4.77
CA ASP A 123 -3.20 -8.99 -5.42
C ASP A 123 -2.14 -9.67 -4.51
N ASP A 124 -1.89 -9.12 -3.32
CA ASP A 124 -1.01 -9.71 -2.32
C ASP A 124 -1.61 -9.59 -0.90
N TYR A 125 -1.07 -10.32 0.06
CA TYR A 125 -1.55 -10.34 1.45
C TYR A 125 -0.79 -9.32 2.32
N PRO A 126 -1.43 -8.79 3.38
CA PRO A 126 -0.78 -7.93 4.36
C PRO A 126 0.27 -8.74 5.14
N SER A 127 1.54 -8.38 4.99
CA SER A 127 2.65 -9.17 5.50
C SER A 127 2.98 -8.92 6.96
N TYR A 128 2.54 -7.80 7.51
CA TYR A 128 2.84 -7.37 8.87
C TYR A 128 1.74 -7.70 9.88
N VAL A 129 0.53 -8.04 9.42
CA VAL A 129 -0.58 -8.44 10.31
C VAL A 129 -0.81 -9.94 10.29
N GLY A 130 -1.04 -10.53 11.47
CA GLY A 130 -1.33 -11.95 11.62
C GLY A 130 -0.13 -12.86 11.36
N ASN A 131 -0.42 -14.13 11.04
CA ASN A 131 0.58 -15.12 10.67
C ASN A 131 0.77 -15.12 9.16
N SER A 132 1.91 -14.62 8.67
CA SER A 132 2.21 -14.45 7.25
C SER A 132 2.08 -15.74 6.43
N TYR A 133 2.47 -16.89 6.97
CA TYR A 133 2.32 -18.19 6.30
C TYR A 133 0.85 -18.55 6.09
N GLN A 134 0.03 -18.45 7.13
CA GLN A 134 -1.40 -18.73 7.05
C GLN A 134 -2.14 -17.71 6.17
N MET A 135 -1.76 -16.44 6.24
CA MET A 135 -2.29 -15.40 5.38
C MET A 135 -2.04 -15.73 3.90
N ARG A 136 -0.80 -16.04 3.53
CA ARG A 136 -0.44 -16.41 2.16
C ARG A 136 -1.26 -17.61 1.66
N LYS A 137 -1.35 -18.67 2.48
CA LYS A 137 -2.04 -19.91 2.13
C LYS A 137 -3.53 -19.71 1.84
N HIS A 138 -4.21 -18.87 2.61
CA HIS A 138 -5.65 -18.67 2.55
C HIS A 138 -6.09 -17.37 1.90
N TRP A 139 -5.15 -16.53 1.46
CA TRP A 139 -5.43 -15.15 1.06
C TRP A 139 -6.52 -15.02 -0.01
N VAL A 140 -6.43 -15.79 -1.08
CA VAL A 140 -7.38 -15.73 -2.19
C VAL A 140 -8.83 -15.94 -1.71
N THR A 141 -9.03 -16.78 -0.69
CA THR A 141 -10.38 -17.11 -0.17
C THR A 141 -10.87 -16.14 0.90
N ILE A 142 -9.95 -15.45 1.60
CA ILE A 142 -10.33 -14.57 2.72
C ILE A 142 -10.19 -13.08 2.41
N LYS A 143 -9.55 -12.67 1.32
CA LYS A 143 -9.16 -11.26 1.07
C LYS A 143 -10.35 -10.28 1.12
N GLU A 144 -11.51 -10.66 0.60
CA GLU A 144 -12.71 -9.83 0.65
C GLU A 144 -13.20 -9.60 2.08
N LYS A 145 -13.28 -10.69 2.88
CA LYS A 145 -13.64 -10.60 4.29
C LYS A 145 -12.58 -9.88 5.11
N ALA A 146 -11.31 -10.10 4.81
CA ALA A 146 -10.20 -9.39 5.46
C ALA A 146 -10.31 -7.87 5.19
N ARG A 147 -10.67 -7.45 3.96
CA ARG A 147 -10.94 -6.06 3.64
C ARG A 147 -12.12 -5.50 4.43
N GLN A 148 -13.23 -6.23 4.56
CA GLN A 148 -14.37 -5.83 5.38
C GLN A 148 -13.98 -5.66 6.85
N LEU A 149 -13.18 -6.59 7.41
CA LEU A 149 -12.64 -6.49 8.77
C LEU A 149 -11.69 -5.29 8.93
N ALA A 150 -10.95 -4.91 7.89
CA ALA A 150 -10.10 -3.72 7.94
C ALA A 150 -10.94 -2.43 8.11
N PHE A 151 -12.07 -2.29 7.40
CA PHE A 151 -13.02 -1.19 7.64
C PHE A 151 -13.56 -1.21 9.07
N GLN A 152 -13.96 -2.37 9.57
CA GLN A 152 -14.44 -2.51 10.94
C GLN A 152 -13.34 -2.15 11.96
N ALA A 153 -12.08 -2.53 11.71
CA ALA A 153 -10.95 -2.18 12.57
C ALA A 153 -10.76 -0.66 12.69
N ILE A 154 -10.95 0.08 11.59
CA ILE A 154 -10.89 1.55 11.61
C ILE A 154 -12.01 2.14 12.48
N GLU A 155 -13.21 1.58 12.43
CA GLU A 155 -14.32 1.99 13.33
C GLU A 155 -14.04 1.60 14.79
N VAL A 156 -13.54 0.38 15.03
CA VAL A 156 -13.15 -0.09 16.37
C VAL A 156 -12.09 0.82 16.99
N ARG A 157 -11.18 1.38 16.20
CA ARG A 157 -10.16 2.34 16.65
C ARG A 157 -10.77 3.56 17.37
N LYS A 158 -11.95 4.00 16.99
CA LYS A 158 -12.61 5.16 17.62
C LYS A 158 -12.89 4.93 19.11
N THR A 159 -13.01 3.67 19.52
CA THR A 159 -13.35 3.28 20.90
C THR A 159 -12.27 2.44 21.57
N LYS A 160 -11.42 1.75 20.80
CA LYS A 160 -10.41 0.85 21.32
C LYS A 160 -9.02 1.18 20.77
N ARG A 161 -8.09 1.52 21.67
CA ARG A 161 -6.68 1.80 21.30
C ARG A 161 -6.00 0.60 20.61
N ARG A 162 -6.37 -0.64 21.00
CA ARG A 162 -5.75 -1.88 20.50
C ARG A 162 -6.51 -2.47 19.30
N TYR A 163 -6.95 -1.65 18.36
CA TYR A 163 -7.72 -2.08 17.19
C TYR A 163 -6.95 -3.04 16.26
N ILE A 164 -5.60 -2.94 16.18
CA ILE A 164 -4.76 -3.86 15.41
C ILE A 164 -4.85 -5.28 16.00
N VAL A 165 -4.76 -5.42 17.32
CA VAL A 165 -4.88 -6.74 17.98
C VAL A 165 -6.25 -7.34 17.70
N TRP A 166 -7.31 -6.52 17.78
CA TRP A 166 -8.65 -6.95 17.43
C TRP A 166 -8.72 -7.45 15.98
N PHE A 167 -8.13 -6.72 15.03
CA PHE A 167 -8.08 -7.12 13.62
C PHE A 167 -7.35 -8.46 13.44
N GLU A 168 -6.18 -8.64 14.07
CA GLU A 168 -5.41 -9.88 14.01
C GLU A 168 -6.19 -11.08 14.58
N GLU A 169 -6.94 -10.87 15.66
CA GLU A 169 -7.82 -11.90 16.24
C GLU A 169 -8.95 -12.31 15.28
N GLU A 170 -9.60 -11.34 14.64
CA GLU A 170 -10.66 -11.61 13.66
C GLU A 170 -10.13 -12.31 12.41
N ILE A 171 -8.97 -11.91 11.89
CA ILE A 171 -8.30 -12.61 10.79
C ILE A 171 -7.97 -14.05 11.16
N LYS A 172 -7.47 -14.29 12.38
CA LYS A 172 -7.18 -15.64 12.86
C LYS A 172 -8.44 -16.52 12.88
N LYS A 173 -9.58 -15.98 13.32
CA LYS A 173 -10.87 -16.69 13.28
C LYS A 173 -11.28 -17.06 11.85
N LEU A 174 -11.12 -16.10 10.89
CA LEU A 174 -11.42 -16.39 9.48
C LEU A 174 -10.58 -17.54 8.93
N ILE A 175 -9.29 -17.58 9.25
CA ILE A 175 -8.38 -18.64 8.78
C ILE A 175 -8.79 -19.99 9.36
N ILE A 176 -9.14 -20.06 10.66
CA ILE A 176 -9.60 -21.29 11.31
C ILE A 176 -10.87 -21.82 10.63
N ILE A 177 -11.87 -20.97 10.42
CA ILE A 177 -13.12 -21.35 9.75
C ILE A 177 -12.86 -21.89 8.34
N GLN A 178 -11.92 -21.33 7.60
CA GLN A 178 -11.56 -21.83 6.26
C GLN A 178 -10.86 -23.19 6.33
N HIS A 179 -10.01 -23.41 7.33
CA HIS A 179 -9.33 -24.68 7.50
C HIS A 179 -10.32 -25.81 7.85
N GLU A 180 -11.35 -25.53 8.65
CA GLU A 180 -12.39 -26.51 9.01
C GLU A 180 -13.30 -26.85 7.82
N ARG A 181 -13.57 -25.89 6.93
CA ARG A 181 -14.41 -26.08 5.73
C ARG A 181 -13.71 -26.87 4.62
N TYR A 182 -12.39 -26.81 4.56
CA TYR A 182 -11.57 -27.45 3.54
C TYR A 182 -10.38 -28.17 4.18
N PRO A 183 -10.63 -29.23 4.99
CA PRO A 183 -9.55 -30.08 5.47
C PRO A 183 -8.89 -30.74 4.25
N ARG A 184 -7.57 -30.70 4.19
CA ARG A 184 -6.79 -31.43 3.18
C ARG A 184 -6.59 -32.86 3.62
#